data_2910be2d2a6c708904303ee2b1b25ce5
#
_entry.id   2910be2d2a6c708904303ee2b1b25ce5
#
_cell.length_a   1.000
_cell.length_b   1.000
_cell.length_c   1.000
_cell.angle_alpha   90.00
_cell.angle_beta   90.00
_cell.angle_gamma   90.00
#
_symmetry.space_group_name_H-M   'P 1'
#
loop_
_entity.id
_entity.type
_entity.pdbx_description
1 polymer ?
#
loop_
_entity_poly.entity_id
_entity_poly.type
_entity_poly.pdbx_seq_one_letter_code
_entity_poly.pdbx_strand_id
1 'polypeptide(L)'
;MKRGFLFAGLAIACATGVMRPASAVEINVAVAANFTEAAKEIAAAFERKTGNKVLLSFGSSGQFYTQITQDAPFQVFLSADQERPEKAVAEGLAVPDSRFTYAVGKLVLWSRDPKVVTGPDTLKQGAFSKIAIANPTAAPYGAAAIETMKALSVHDTLQPKIVQGNNIAQTFQFIDTGNAELGFVALSQVVDRSEGSRWPVSANLYAPIKQDAVLLKKGAGNEAAKAFLAFLKGPEAAAVEAKFGYGTPESN
;
A
#
# COMPACT_ATOMS: atom_id res chain seq x y z
N MET A 1 68.62 -39.05 45.37
CA MET A 1 67.17 -38.77 45.54
C MET A 1 66.87 -37.44 44.88
N LYS A 2 66.28 -37.42 43.62
CA LYS A 2 65.89 -36.21 42.93
C LYS A 2 64.39 -36.39 42.54
N ARG A 3 63.50 -35.60 43.16
CA ARG A 3 62.08 -35.57 42.88
C ARG A 3 61.83 -34.60 41.71
N GLY A 4 61.35 -35.12 40.59
CA GLY A 4 60.87 -34.31 39.48
C GLY A 4 59.41 -33.94 39.69
N PHE A 5 59.06 -32.65 39.58
CA PHE A 5 57.72 -32.11 39.57
C PHE A 5 57.27 -32.04 38.12
N LEU A 6 56.18 -32.76 37.77
CA LEU A 6 55.48 -32.61 36.51
C LEU A 6 54.46 -31.47 36.67
N PHE A 7 54.61 -30.40 35.90
CA PHE A 7 53.54 -29.37 35.71
C PHE A 7 52.67 -29.79 34.55
N ALA A 8 51.39 -30.12 34.84
CA ALA A 8 50.40 -30.32 33.85
C ALA A 8 49.77 -28.96 33.51
N GLY A 9 50.08 -28.44 32.32
CA GLY A 9 49.47 -27.21 31.80
C GLY A 9 48.05 -27.48 31.23
N LEU A 10 47.05 -26.89 31.86
CA LEU A 10 45.65 -26.93 31.39
C LEU A 10 45.46 -25.85 30.30
N ALA A 11 45.40 -26.23 29.02
CA ALA A 11 45.12 -25.35 27.92
C ALA A 11 43.60 -25.12 27.84
N ILE A 12 43.12 -23.92 28.23
CA ILE A 12 41.73 -23.48 28.04
C ILE A 12 41.60 -23.01 26.60
N ALA A 13 40.94 -23.82 25.75
CA ALA A 13 40.57 -23.44 24.40
C ALA A 13 39.35 -22.51 24.46
N CYS A 14 39.56 -21.18 24.34
CA CYS A 14 38.50 -20.22 24.10
C CYS A 14 37.93 -20.45 22.70
N ALA A 15 36.76 -21.10 22.62
CA ALA A 15 35.97 -21.17 21.39
C ALA A 15 35.37 -19.78 21.12
N THR A 16 36.04 -18.96 20.31
CA THR A 16 35.49 -17.74 19.77
C THR A 16 34.44 -18.15 18.73
N GLY A 17 33.17 -18.18 19.14
CA GLY A 17 32.04 -18.33 18.23
C GLY A 17 32.05 -17.19 17.24
N VAL A 18 32.43 -17.45 15.99
CA VAL A 18 32.29 -16.51 14.88
C VAL A 18 30.80 -16.39 14.62
N MET A 19 30.15 -15.33 15.13
CA MET A 19 28.82 -14.95 14.72
C MET A 19 28.87 -14.61 13.21
N ARG A 20 28.39 -15.54 12.37
CA ARG A 20 28.14 -15.25 10.96
C ARG A 20 27.11 -14.13 10.92
N PRO A 21 27.35 -13.01 10.21
CA PRO A 21 26.30 -12.04 9.97
C PRO A 21 25.15 -12.77 9.27
N ALA A 22 23.95 -12.69 9.83
CA ALA A 22 22.75 -13.20 9.16
C ALA A 22 22.67 -12.51 7.79
N SER A 23 22.67 -13.30 6.72
CA SER A 23 22.52 -12.77 5.37
C SER A 23 21.17 -12.07 5.29
N ALA A 24 21.15 -10.82 4.81
CA ALA A 24 19.91 -10.08 4.58
C ALA A 24 19.00 -10.89 3.64
N VAL A 25 17.78 -11.15 4.08
CA VAL A 25 16.77 -11.86 3.30
C VAL A 25 15.96 -10.83 2.52
N GLU A 26 15.69 -11.10 1.25
CA GLU A 26 14.84 -10.25 0.41
C GLU A 26 13.39 -10.72 0.43
N ILE A 27 12.46 -9.75 0.47
CA ILE A 27 11.01 -9.97 0.48
C ILE A 27 10.40 -9.24 -0.71
N ASN A 28 9.74 -9.96 -1.62
CA ASN A 28 9.02 -9.36 -2.74
C ASN A 28 7.58 -9.04 -2.31
N VAL A 29 7.23 -7.76 -2.34
CA VAL A 29 5.93 -7.24 -1.89
C VAL A 29 5.20 -6.57 -3.04
N ALA A 30 3.99 -7.05 -3.35
CA ALA A 30 3.05 -6.38 -4.24
C ALA A 30 2.25 -5.33 -3.45
N VAL A 31 2.29 -4.07 -3.85
CA VAL A 31 1.69 -2.95 -3.10
C VAL A 31 0.75 -2.14 -3.98
N ALA A 32 -0.48 -1.96 -3.54
CA ALA A 32 -1.43 -1.06 -4.19
C ALA A 32 -0.87 0.37 -4.24
N ALA A 33 -0.93 0.99 -5.42
CA ALA A 33 -0.21 2.23 -5.74
C ALA A 33 -0.58 3.45 -4.87
N ASN A 34 -1.75 3.44 -4.21
CA ASN A 34 -2.11 4.47 -3.23
C ASN A 34 -1.20 4.45 -2.00
N PHE A 35 -0.62 3.29 -1.67
CA PHE A 35 0.21 3.08 -0.47
C PHE A 35 1.72 3.26 -0.74
N THR A 36 2.09 3.75 -1.92
CA THR A 36 3.49 3.84 -2.38
C THR A 36 4.42 4.51 -1.37
N GLU A 37 4.12 5.73 -0.95
CA GLU A 37 5.05 6.49 -0.08
C GLU A 37 5.05 5.95 1.34
N ALA A 38 3.89 5.56 1.88
CA ALA A 38 3.82 4.91 3.18
C ALA A 38 4.58 3.56 3.19
N ALA A 39 4.43 2.73 2.15
CA ALA A 39 5.14 1.46 2.04
C ALA A 39 6.65 1.63 1.97
N LYS A 40 7.16 2.64 1.25
CA LYS A 40 8.60 2.96 1.22
C LYS A 40 9.14 3.33 2.60
N GLU A 41 8.41 4.17 3.35
CA GLU A 41 8.81 4.59 4.68
C GLU A 41 8.77 3.43 5.69
N ILE A 42 7.71 2.61 5.63
CA ILE A 42 7.56 1.40 6.46
C ILE A 42 8.67 0.38 6.13
N ALA A 43 8.92 0.12 4.84
CA ALA A 43 9.98 -0.78 4.41
C ALA A 43 11.36 -0.32 4.91
N ALA A 44 11.67 0.98 4.76
CA ALA A 44 12.94 1.54 5.26
C ALA A 44 13.06 1.42 6.79
N ALA A 45 11.98 1.58 7.55
CA ALA A 45 11.97 1.38 9.00
C ALA A 45 12.20 -0.10 9.36
N PHE A 46 11.53 -1.02 8.67
CA PHE A 46 11.72 -2.46 8.83
C PHE A 46 13.15 -2.91 8.49
N GLU A 47 13.71 -2.43 7.38
CA GLU A 47 15.08 -2.73 6.96
C GLU A 47 16.11 -2.27 8.00
N ARG A 48 15.96 -1.05 8.52
CA ARG A 48 16.84 -0.55 9.61
C ARG A 48 16.79 -1.41 10.87
N LYS A 49 15.60 -1.94 11.20
CA LYS A 49 15.37 -2.71 12.42
C LYS A 49 15.84 -4.15 12.32
N THR A 50 15.75 -4.75 11.13
CA THR A 50 15.95 -6.20 10.95
C THR A 50 17.15 -6.57 10.09
N GLY A 51 17.65 -5.65 9.27
CA GLY A 51 18.64 -5.91 8.24
C GLY A 51 18.10 -6.63 6.99
N ASN A 52 16.82 -7.03 6.97
CA ASN A 52 16.20 -7.65 5.81
C ASN A 52 15.78 -6.59 4.78
N LYS A 53 15.77 -6.95 3.50
CA LYS A 53 15.40 -6.03 2.41
C LYS A 53 13.96 -6.25 1.96
N VAL A 54 13.26 -5.17 1.62
CA VAL A 54 11.88 -5.21 1.08
C VAL A 54 11.88 -4.66 -0.34
N LEU A 55 11.63 -5.53 -1.30
CA LEU A 55 11.51 -5.19 -2.71
C LEU A 55 10.04 -4.88 -3.02
N LEU A 56 9.72 -3.59 -3.16
CA LEU A 56 8.37 -3.10 -3.38
C LEU A 56 8.07 -2.98 -4.87
N SER A 57 6.94 -3.56 -5.30
CA SER A 57 6.36 -3.37 -6.63
C SER A 57 5.03 -2.63 -6.47
N PHE A 58 4.78 -1.61 -7.31
CA PHE A 58 3.59 -0.76 -7.21
C PHE A 58 2.69 -0.88 -8.44
N GLY A 59 1.38 -1.05 -8.20
CA GLY A 59 0.39 -1.21 -9.27
C GLY A 59 -1.03 -1.17 -8.73
N SER A 60 -2.03 -1.52 -9.54
CA SER A 60 -3.39 -1.68 -9.04
C SER A 60 -3.58 -3.03 -8.35
N SER A 61 -4.48 -3.10 -7.35
CA SER A 61 -4.81 -4.35 -6.65
C SER A 61 -5.22 -5.46 -7.61
N GLY A 62 -6.04 -5.15 -8.62
CA GLY A 62 -6.49 -6.12 -9.61
C GLY A 62 -5.39 -6.65 -10.50
N GLN A 63 -4.46 -5.79 -10.94
CA GLN A 63 -3.30 -6.23 -11.73
C GLN A 63 -2.40 -7.18 -10.93
N PHE A 64 -2.10 -6.85 -9.67
CA PHE A 64 -1.33 -7.74 -8.81
C PHE A 64 -2.06 -9.05 -8.53
N TYR A 65 -3.36 -9.01 -8.26
CA TYR A 65 -4.12 -10.25 -8.08
C TYR A 65 -4.02 -11.17 -9.31
N THR A 66 -4.19 -10.61 -10.53
CA THR A 66 -3.98 -11.38 -11.77
C THR A 66 -2.57 -11.96 -11.87
N GLN A 67 -1.53 -11.19 -11.53
CA GLN A 67 -0.15 -11.70 -11.53
C GLN A 67 0.06 -12.80 -10.48
N ILE A 68 -0.55 -12.68 -9.30
CA ILE A 68 -0.50 -13.68 -8.24
C ILE A 68 -1.17 -14.99 -8.69
N THR A 69 -2.31 -14.92 -9.38
CA THR A 69 -2.96 -16.12 -9.97
C THR A 69 -2.11 -16.77 -11.07
N GLN A 70 -1.21 -16.02 -11.71
CA GLN A 70 -0.24 -16.47 -12.71
C GLN A 70 1.14 -16.79 -12.11
N ASP A 71 1.18 -17.09 -10.82
CA ASP A 71 2.36 -17.54 -10.09
C ASP A 71 3.52 -16.50 -10.00
N ALA A 72 3.23 -15.21 -10.05
CA ALA A 72 4.24 -14.16 -9.83
C ALA A 72 4.97 -14.33 -8.47
N PRO A 73 6.26 -13.94 -8.36
CA PRO A 73 7.10 -14.28 -7.20
C PRO A 73 6.87 -13.40 -5.97
N PHE A 74 5.66 -12.86 -5.79
CA PHE A 74 5.34 -12.08 -4.61
C PHE A 74 5.15 -12.95 -3.38
N GLN A 75 5.58 -12.45 -2.23
CA GLN A 75 5.52 -13.11 -0.93
C GLN A 75 4.51 -12.45 0.01
N VAL A 76 4.29 -11.16 -0.18
CA VAL A 76 3.29 -10.36 0.55
C VAL A 76 2.48 -9.57 -0.46
N PHE A 77 1.19 -9.43 -0.21
CA PHE A 77 0.28 -8.60 -0.99
C PHE A 77 -0.40 -7.57 -0.09
N LEU A 78 -0.18 -6.29 -0.37
CA LEU A 78 -0.85 -5.14 0.26
C LEU A 78 -1.87 -4.58 -0.73
N SER A 79 -3.12 -5.01 -0.60
CA SER A 79 -4.22 -4.61 -1.48
C SER A 79 -4.89 -3.33 -0.97
N ALA A 80 -5.50 -2.57 -1.87
CA ALA A 80 -6.37 -1.44 -1.53
C ALA A 80 -7.85 -1.86 -1.31
N ASP A 81 -8.14 -3.15 -1.23
CA ASP A 81 -9.44 -3.74 -0.87
C ASP A 81 -9.28 -4.98 -0.02
N GLN A 82 -10.40 -5.51 0.45
CA GLN A 82 -10.49 -6.77 1.19
C GLN A 82 -10.78 -7.97 0.27
N GLU A 83 -11.51 -7.75 -0.83
CA GLU A 83 -12.00 -8.80 -1.73
C GLU A 83 -10.87 -9.65 -2.30
N ARG A 84 -9.82 -9.02 -2.82
CA ARG A 84 -8.72 -9.73 -3.49
C ARG A 84 -7.85 -10.55 -2.54
N PRO A 85 -7.44 -10.05 -1.36
CA PRO A 85 -6.80 -10.86 -0.33
C PRO A 85 -7.68 -12.01 0.16
N GLU A 86 -8.99 -11.80 0.33
CA GLU A 86 -9.93 -12.86 0.70
C GLU A 86 -10.01 -13.96 -0.35
N LYS A 87 -10.14 -13.58 -1.62
CA LYS A 87 -10.08 -14.50 -2.76
C LYS A 87 -8.75 -15.27 -2.80
N ALA A 88 -7.63 -14.59 -2.58
CA ALA A 88 -6.32 -15.24 -2.55
C ALA A 88 -6.24 -16.33 -1.47
N VAL A 89 -6.85 -16.12 -0.31
CA VAL A 89 -6.97 -17.15 0.75
C VAL A 89 -7.89 -18.29 0.29
N ALA A 90 -9.08 -17.97 -0.22
CA ALA A 90 -10.08 -18.96 -0.65
C ALA A 90 -9.56 -19.86 -1.79
N GLU A 91 -8.78 -19.31 -2.71
CA GLU A 91 -8.17 -20.03 -3.84
C GLU A 91 -6.84 -20.72 -3.46
N GLY A 92 -6.42 -20.65 -2.20
CA GLY A 92 -5.20 -21.29 -1.73
C GLY A 92 -3.90 -20.63 -2.21
N LEU A 93 -3.96 -19.39 -2.69
CA LEU A 93 -2.80 -18.58 -3.10
C LEU A 93 -2.13 -17.86 -1.93
N ALA A 94 -2.83 -17.73 -0.81
CA ALA A 94 -2.34 -17.12 0.41
C ALA A 94 -2.43 -18.09 1.60
N VAL A 95 -1.70 -17.73 2.66
CA VAL A 95 -1.70 -18.50 3.93
C VAL A 95 -2.99 -18.18 4.68
N PRO A 96 -3.79 -19.17 5.10
CA PRO A 96 -4.95 -18.97 5.97
C PRO A 96 -4.55 -18.16 7.22
N ASP A 97 -5.50 -17.35 7.73
CA ASP A 97 -5.36 -16.53 8.94
C ASP A 97 -4.26 -15.45 8.90
N SER A 98 -3.59 -15.27 7.74
CA SER A 98 -2.59 -14.22 7.58
C SER A 98 -3.20 -12.86 7.18
N ARG A 99 -4.46 -12.83 6.73
CA ARG A 99 -5.16 -11.64 6.26
C ARG A 99 -5.57 -10.72 7.42
N PHE A 100 -5.33 -9.42 7.25
CA PHE A 100 -5.82 -8.40 8.17
C PHE A 100 -5.94 -7.05 7.46
N THR A 101 -6.84 -6.20 7.93
CA THR A 101 -6.94 -4.81 7.48
C THR A 101 -5.81 -4.01 8.10
N TYR A 102 -4.97 -3.38 7.26
CA TYR A 102 -3.87 -2.54 7.73
C TYR A 102 -4.21 -1.04 7.68
N ALA A 103 -5.06 -0.58 6.76
CA ALA A 103 -5.39 0.82 6.60
C ALA A 103 -6.80 1.02 6.04
N VAL A 104 -7.38 2.21 6.27
CA VAL A 104 -8.60 2.67 5.60
C VAL A 104 -8.26 3.89 4.75
N GLY A 105 -8.43 3.77 3.43
CA GLY A 105 -8.13 4.82 2.46
C GLY A 105 -9.19 5.91 2.44
N LYS A 106 -8.77 7.12 2.05
CA LYS A 106 -9.69 8.27 1.87
C LYS A 106 -9.58 8.80 0.45
N LEU A 107 -10.73 9.04 -0.17
CA LEU A 107 -10.85 9.58 -1.51
C LEU A 107 -10.87 11.11 -1.48
N VAL A 108 -10.17 11.74 -2.43
CA VAL A 108 -10.10 13.20 -2.58
C VAL A 108 -10.32 13.55 -4.04
N LEU A 109 -11.16 14.53 -4.32
CA LEU A 109 -11.16 15.23 -5.60
C LEU A 109 -10.07 16.30 -5.53
N TRP A 110 -9.14 16.29 -6.48
CA TRP A 110 -7.99 17.18 -6.48
C TRP A 110 -7.74 17.79 -7.86
N SER A 111 -7.26 19.03 -7.87
CA SER A 111 -6.72 19.72 -9.04
C SER A 111 -5.41 20.40 -8.66
N ARG A 112 -4.48 20.49 -9.61
CA ARG A 112 -3.27 21.29 -9.48
C ARG A 112 -3.59 22.81 -9.43
N ASP A 113 -4.67 23.22 -10.08
CA ASP A 113 -5.12 24.62 -10.06
C ASP A 113 -5.85 24.91 -8.73
N PRO A 114 -5.45 25.96 -7.97
CA PRO A 114 -6.06 26.30 -6.68
C PRO A 114 -7.51 26.78 -6.77
N LYS A 115 -8.03 27.02 -7.98
CA LYS A 115 -9.38 27.58 -8.20
C LYS A 115 -10.40 26.58 -8.73
N VAL A 116 -9.98 25.37 -9.13
CA VAL A 116 -10.85 24.41 -9.84
C VAL A 116 -11.76 23.65 -8.89
N VAL A 117 -11.23 23.10 -7.80
CA VAL A 117 -12.00 22.29 -6.86
C VAL A 117 -12.46 23.14 -5.69
N THR A 118 -13.77 23.45 -5.65
CA THR A 118 -14.41 24.25 -4.61
C THR A 118 -15.32 23.42 -3.69
N GLY A 119 -15.50 22.13 -4.00
CA GLY A 119 -16.36 21.21 -3.26
C GLY A 119 -17.11 20.25 -4.20
N PRO A 120 -18.19 19.60 -3.75
CA PRO A 120 -18.97 18.68 -4.57
C PRO A 120 -19.61 19.35 -5.78
N ASP A 121 -19.92 20.65 -5.71
CA ASP A 121 -20.53 21.39 -6.80
C ASP A 121 -19.62 21.55 -8.01
N THR A 122 -18.30 21.42 -7.85
CA THR A 122 -17.36 21.33 -8.96
C THR A 122 -17.76 20.24 -9.97
N LEU A 123 -18.19 19.07 -9.46
CA LEU A 123 -18.63 17.95 -10.29
C LEU A 123 -19.99 18.23 -10.96
N LYS A 124 -20.92 18.89 -10.26
CA LYS A 124 -22.25 19.23 -10.77
C LYS A 124 -22.18 20.31 -11.88
N GLN A 125 -21.32 21.30 -11.69
CA GLN A 125 -21.12 22.36 -12.70
C GLN A 125 -20.43 21.82 -13.94
N GLY A 126 -19.53 20.83 -13.79
CA GLY A 126 -18.85 20.17 -14.90
C GLY A 126 -18.00 21.12 -15.78
N ALA A 127 -17.54 22.26 -15.23
CA ALA A 127 -16.81 23.29 -15.96
C ALA A 127 -15.34 22.91 -16.23
N PHE A 128 -15.13 21.68 -16.71
CA PHE A 128 -13.82 21.11 -17.08
C PHE A 128 -14.00 20.17 -18.28
N SER A 129 -12.93 19.92 -19.02
CA SER A 129 -12.93 19.04 -20.19
C SER A 129 -12.65 17.59 -19.81
N LYS A 130 -11.75 17.34 -18.86
CA LYS A 130 -11.31 16.00 -18.46
C LYS A 130 -11.27 15.84 -16.96
N ILE A 131 -11.78 14.70 -16.48
CA ILE A 131 -11.66 14.25 -15.10
C ILE A 131 -10.95 12.90 -15.07
N ALA A 132 -9.87 12.79 -14.28
CA ALA A 132 -9.11 11.55 -14.16
C ALA A 132 -9.65 10.68 -13.04
N ILE A 133 -9.79 9.36 -13.31
CA ILE A 133 -10.06 8.32 -12.31
C ILE A 133 -9.15 7.14 -12.54
N ALA A 134 -8.91 6.32 -11.52
CA ALA A 134 -8.27 5.02 -11.73
C ALA A 134 -9.27 4.05 -12.39
N ASN A 135 -8.76 3.05 -13.11
CA ASN A 135 -9.61 2.01 -13.71
C ASN A 135 -10.45 1.32 -12.61
N PRO A 136 -11.79 1.47 -12.62
CA PRO A 136 -12.65 1.02 -11.54
C PRO A 136 -12.70 -0.51 -11.36
N THR A 137 -12.39 -1.29 -12.41
CA THR A 137 -12.34 -2.75 -12.31
C THR A 137 -11.06 -3.28 -11.67
N ALA A 138 -9.99 -2.49 -11.72
CA ALA A 138 -8.67 -2.90 -11.23
C ALA A 138 -8.24 -2.16 -9.95
N ALA A 139 -8.79 -0.97 -9.69
CA ALA A 139 -8.36 -0.10 -8.60
C ALA A 139 -9.55 0.34 -7.72
N PRO A 140 -9.55 0.01 -6.42
CA PRO A 140 -10.64 0.35 -5.49
C PRO A 140 -10.94 1.85 -5.43
N TYR A 141 -9.95 2.71 -5.53
CA TYR A 141 -10.16 4.17 -5.62
C TYR A 141 -10.91 4.59 -6.88
N GLY A 142 -10.76 3.84 -7.97
CA GLY A 142 -11.56 4.06 -9.19
C GLY A 142 -13.02 3.67 -9.00
N ALA A 143 -13.28 2.54 -8.33
CA ALA A 143 -14.64 2.13 -7.95
C ALA A 143 -15.30 3.18 -7.05
N ALA A 144 -14.59 3.64 -6.01
CA ALA A 144 -15.06 4.70 -5.11
C ALA A 144 -15.36 6.02 -5.83
N ALA A 145 -14.57 6.38 -6.86
CA ALA A 145 -14.85 7.55 -7.70
C ALA A 145 -16.15 7.40 -8.47
N ILE A 146 -16.41 6.22 -9.07
CA ILE A 146 -17.68 5.93 -9.76
C ILE A 146 -18.86 5.97 -8.78
N GLU A 147 -18.72 5.36 -7.59
CA GLU A 147 -19.76 5.40 -6.56
C GLU A 147 -20.08 6.84 -6.15
N THR A 148 -19.06 7.65 -5.91
CA THR A 148 -19.21 9.08 -5.57
C THR A 148 -19.97 9.83 -6.66
N MET A 149 -19.60 9.66 -7.93
CA MET A 149 -20.26 10.33 -9.04
C MET A 149 -21.72 9.87 -9.19
N LYS A 150 -22.02 8.59 -8.96
CA LYS A 150 -23.40 8.04 -8.95
C LYS A 150 -24.22 8.60 -7.78
N ALA A 151 -23.66 8.62 -6.58
CA ALA A 151 -24.31 9.17 -5.39
C ALA A 151 -24.67 10.66 -5.55
N LEU A 152 -23.86 11.40 -6.30
CA LEU A 152 -24.11 12.81 -6.65
C LEU A 152 -24.97 12.98 -7.92
N SER A 153 -25.38 11.88 -8.56
CA SER A 153 -26.17 11.87 -9.83
C SER A 153 -25.49 12.61 -10.99
N VAL A 154 -24.15 12.59 -11.03
CA VAL A 154 -23.34 13.26 -12.08
C VAL A 154 -22.57 12.29 -12.98
N HIS A 155 -22.62 10.98 -12.70
CA HIS A 155 -21.84 9.97 -13.42
C HIS A 155 -22.07 10.01 -14.93
N ASP A 156 -23.32 9.97 -15.37
CA ASP A 156 -23.65 9.87 -16.80
C ASP A 156 -23.29 11.15 -17.56
N THR A 157 -23.44 12.30 -16.91
CA THR A 157 -23.01 13.60 -17.47
C THR A 157 -21.51 13.70 -17.62
N LEU A 158 -20.75 13.13 -16.66
CA LEU A 158 -19.30 13.21 -16.64
C LEU A 158 -18.62 12.08 -17.42
N GLN A 159 -19.32 10.98 -17.72
CA GLN A 159 -18.77 9.82 -18.42
C GLN A 159 -17.96 10.18 -19.69
N PRO A 160 -18.43 11.09 -20.58
CA PRO A 160 -17.65 11.46 -21.77
C PRO A 160 -16.34 12.22 -21.47
N LYS A 161 -16.19 12.73 -20.23
CA LYS A 161 -15.02 13.50 -19.79
C LYS A 161 -14.02 12.64 -19.01
N ILE A 162 -14.36 11.39 -18.70
CA ILE A 162 -13.53 10.52 -17.90
C ILE A 162 -12.30 10.06 -18.69
N VAL A 163 -11.12 10.25 -18.10
CA VAL A 163 -9.88 9.60 -18.51
C VAL A 163 -9.44 8.63 -17.44
N GLN A 164 -9.05 7.41 -17.82
CA GLN A 164 -8.72 6.35 -16.89
C GLN A 164 -7.22 6.08 -16.82
N GLY A 165 -6.65 6.15 -15.62
CA GLY A 165 -5.34 5.62 -15.32
C GLY A 165 -5.40 4.12 -14.98
N ASN A 166 -4.36 3.36 -15.32
CA ASN A 166 -4.26 1.93 -15.00
C ASN A 166 -4.25 1.67 -13.48
N ASN A 167 -3.84 2.65 -12.71
CA ASN A 167 -3.83 2.66 -11.24
C ASN A 167 -3.94 4.10 -10.73
N ILE A 168 -4.06 4.27 -9.41
CA ILE A 168 -4.25 5.60 -8.81
C ILE A 168 -3.01 6.51 -8.93
N ALA A 169 -1.79 5.95 -9.06
CA ALA A 169 -0.59 6.75 -9.27
C ALA A 169 -0.57 7.37 -10.68
N GLN A 170 -0.95 6.61 -11.72
CA GLN A 170 -1.07 7.15 -13.08
C GLN A 170 -2.21 8.19 -13.16
N THR A 171 -3.32 7.95 -12.46
CA THR A 171 -4.41 8.91 -12.35
C THR A 171 -3.92 10.24 -11.79
N PHE A 172 -3.17 10.20 -10.69
CA PHE A 172 -2.55 11.37 -10.10
C PHE A 172 -1.62 12.08 -11.10
N GLN A 173 -0.78 11.33 -11.83
CA GLN A 173 0.11 11.91 -12.86
C GLN A 173 -0.64 12.65 -13.95
N PHE A 174 -1.80 12.16 -14.40
CA PHE A 174 -2.60 12.87 -15.40
C PHE A 174 -3.02 14.27 -14.95
N ILE A 175 -3.32 14.43 -13.67
CA ILE A 175 -3.71 15.73 -13.11
C ILE A 175 -2.45 16.60 -12.89
N ASP A 176 -1.41 16.02 -12.31
CA ASP A 176 -0.17 16.73 -11.97
C ASP A 176 0.55 17.28 -13.21
N THR A 177 0.43 16.59 -14.34
CA THR A 177 1.01 17.01 -15.64
C THR A 177 0.04 17.82 -16.51
N GLY A 178 -1.20 18.08 -16.05
CA GLY A 178 -2.20 18.86 -16.79
C GLY A 178 -2.89 18.10 -17.94
N ASN A 179 -2.76 16.76 -17.99
CA ASN A 179 -3.50 15.93 -18.96
C ASN A 179 -4.98 15.76 -18.58
N ALA A 180 -5.33 16.07 -17.34
CA ALA A 180 -6.67 16.28 -16.82
C ALA A 180 -6.67 17.47 -15.87
N GLU A 181 -7.75 18.26 -15.86
CA GLU A 181 -7.86 19.45 -15.02
C GLU A 181 -8.02 19.09 -13.54
N LEU A 182 -8.68 17.97 -13.26
CA LEU A 182 -8.93 17.45 -11.91
C LEU A 182 -9.13 15.93 -11.98
N GLY A 183 -9.22 15.30 -10.82
CA GLY A 183 -9.57 13.88 -10.74
C GLY A 183 -9.64 13.38 -9.32
N PHE A 184 -10.08 12.14 -9.18
CA PHE A 184 -10.13 11.45 -7.91
C PHE A 184 -8.80 10.76 -7.61
N VAL A 185 -8.23 11.08 -6.47
CA VAL A 185 -6.92 10.58 -5.98
C VAL A 185 -7.04 10.05 -4.56
N ALA A 186 -6.04 9.34 -4.08
CA ALA A 186 -5.94 8.99 -2.67
C ALA A 186 -5.45 10.20 -1.85
N LEU A 187 -5.97 10.39 -0.64
CA LEU A 187 -5.49 11.44 0.26
C LEU A 187 -3.97 11.35 0.48
N SER A 188 -3.44 10.14 0.58
CA SER A 188 -2.00 9.88 0.73
C SER A 188 -1.11 10.47 -0.36
N GLN A 189 -1.66 10.73 -1.56
CA GLN A 189 -0.91 11.30 -2.68
C GLN A 189 -0.82 12.85 -2.61
N VAL A 190 -1.68 13.46 -1.80
CA VAL A 190 -1.83 14.93 -1.75
C VAL A 190 -1.81 15.49 -0.33
N VAL A 191 -1.57 14.66 0.69
CA VAL A 191 -1.61 15.08 2.10
C VAL A 191 -0.57 16.16 2.39
N ASP A 192 0.63 16.05 1.85
CA ASP A 192 1.75 16.98 2.07
C ASP A 192 1.81 18.10 1.01
N ARG A 193 0.85 18.15 0.07
CA ARG A 193 0.83 19.21 -0.95
C ARG A 193 0.13 20.45 -0.41
N SER A 194 0.78 21.58 -0.51
CA SER A 194 0.22 22.89 -0.17
C SER A 194 -0.46 23.59 -1.37
N GLU A 195 -0.06 23.21 -2.58
CA GLU A 195 -0.58 23.76 -3.83
C GLU A 195 -1.84 23.02 -4.31
N GLY A 196 -2.57 23.66 -5.22
CA GLY A 196 -3.78 23.14 -5.82
C GLY A 196 -5.03 23.35 -4.98
N SER A 197 -6.11 22.72 -5.40
CA SER A 197 -7.39 22.72 -4.71
C SER A 197 -7.87 21.30 -4.48
N ARG A 198 -8.56 21.06 -3.34
CA ARG A 198 -9.03 19.73 -2.98
C ARG A 198 -10.36 19.74 -2.26
N TRP A 199 -11.10 18.70 -2.47
CA TRP A 199 -12.30 18.36 -1.69
C TRP A 199 -12.14 16.91 -1.17
N PRO A 200 -11.95 16.71 0.15
CA PRO A 200 -12.07 15.39 0.75
C PRO A 200 -13.49 14.87 0.57
N VAL A 201 -13.64 13.75 -0.14
CA VAL A 201 -14.96 13.18 -0.43
C VAL A 201 -15.58 12.65 0.86
N SER A 202 -16.85 13.01 1.12
CA SER A 202 -17.57 12.53 2.30
C SER A 202 -17.72 11.01 2.27
N ALA A 203 -17.47 10.35 3.42
CA ALA A 203 -17.45 8.90 3.54
C ALA A 203 -18.79 8.20 3.23
N ASN A 204 -19.90 8.93 3.24
CA ASN A 204 -21.23 8.41 2.86
C ASN A 204 -21.49 8.36 1.34
N LEU A 205 -20.55 8.82 0.51
CA LEU A 205 -20.69 8.84 -0.94
C LEU A 205 -20.03 7.63 -1.63
N TYR A 206 -19.29 6.82 -0.89
CA TYR A 206 -18.64 5.61 -1.39
C TYR A 206 -18.46 4.58 -0.27
N ALA A 207 -18.30 3.31 -0.63
CA ALA A 207 -17.99 2.27 0.35
C ALA A 207 -16.60 2.47 0.99
N PRO A 208 -16.41 2.21 2.30
CA PRO A 208 -15.11 2.36 2.95
C PRO A 208 -14.01 1.59 2.22
N ILE A 209 -12.91 2.26 1.91
CA ILE A 209 -11.76 1.65 1.22
C ILE A 209 -10.88 0.93 2.26
N LYS A 210 -11.38 -0.19 2.82
CA LYS A 210 -10.62 -1.05 3.74
C LYS A 210 -9.57 -1.83 2.96
N GLN A 211 -8.31 -1.72 3.38
CA GLN A 211 -7.15 -2.25 2.69
C GLN A 211 -6.55 -3.41 3.47
N ASP A 212 -6.49 -4.59 2.85
CA ASP A 212 -6.00 -5.79 3.52
C ASP A 212 -4.60 -6.19 3.04
N ALA A 213 -3.81 -6.67 4.00
CA ALA A 213 -2.54 -7.35 3.80
C ALA A 213 -2.73 -8.86 3.93
N VAL A 214 -1.94 -9.62 3.16
CA VAL A 214 -1.93 -11.09 3.24
C VAL A 214 -0.55 -11.65 2.92
N LEU A 215 -0.17 -12.76 3.60
CA LEU A 215 1.00 -13.57 3.27
C LEU A 215 0.65 -14.53 2.14
N LEU A 216 1.32 -14.41 1.02
CA LEU A 216 1.15 -15.34 -0.09
C LEU A 216 1.85 -16.68 0.18
N LYS A 217 1.40 -17.75 -0.46
CA LYS A 217 2.00 -19.10 -0.32
C LYS A 217 3.51 -19.11 -0.56
N LYS A 218 4.00 -18.31 -1.51
CA LYS A 218 5.43 -18.15 -1.78
C LYS A 218 6.22 -17.53 -0.62
N GLY A 219 5.55 -16.82 0.26
CA GLY A 219 6.13 -16.25 1.47
C GLY A 219 6.03 -17.14 2.71
N ALA A 220 5.28 -18.27 2.65
CA ALA A 220 4.99 -19.11 3.81
C ALA A 220 6.23 -19.63 4.54
N GLY A 221 7.31 -19.94 3.81
CA GLY A 221 8.60 -20.37 4.35
C GLY A 221 9.60 -19.22 4.63
N ASN A 222 9.24 -17.97 4.34
CA ASN A 222 10.12 -16.82 4.53
C ASN A 222 9.80 -16.10 5.84
N GLU A 223 10.64 -16.30 6.85
CA GLU A 223 10.46 -15.68 8.18
C GLU A 223 10.54 -14.15 8.12
N ALA A 224 11.32 -13.59 7.19
CA ALA A 224 11.38 -12.14 7.00
C ALA A 224 10.04 -11.60 6.45
N ALA A 225 9.34 -12.31 5.56
CA ALA A 225 8.01 -11.92 5.08
C ALA A 225 6.96 -11.94 6.20
N LYS A 226 7.00 -12.95 7.07
CA LYS A 226 6.14 -13.02 8.27
C LYS A 226 6.45 -11.87 9.23
N ALA A 227 7.74 -11.59 9.45
CA ALA A 227 8.17 -10.49 10.30
C ALA A 227 7.75 -9.12 9.74
N PHE A 228 7.77 -8.95 8.41
CA PHE A 228 7.29 -7.72 7.76
C PHE A 228 5.77 -7.52 7.98
N LEU A 229 4.96 -8.57 7.84
CA LEU A 229 3.53 -8.48 8.15
C LEU A 229 3.26 -8.21 9.64
N ALA A 230 4.04 -8.79 10.54
CA ALA A 230 3.96 -8.46 11.97
C ALA A 230 4.36 -7.01 12.25
N PHE A 231 5.39 -6.49 11.56
CA PHE A 231 5.81 -5.10 11.65
C PHE A 231 4.72 -4.14 11.17
N LEU A 232 4.02 -4.49 10.08
CA LEU A 232 2.90 -3.70 9.53
C LEU A 232 1.74 -3.54 10.54
N LYS A 233 1.55 -4.48 11.46
CA LYS A 233 0.56 -4.38 12.56
C LYS A 233 1.06 -3.52 13.74
N GLY A 234 2.32 -3.12 13.71
CA GLY A 234 2.96 -2.45 14.83
C GLY A 234 2.78 -0.93 14.84
N PRO A 235 3.11 -0.29 15.97
CA PRO A 235 2.91 1.15 16.15
C PRO A 235 3.76 2.01 15.21
N GLU A 236 4.91 1.53 14.75
CA GLU A 236 5.78 2.23 13.81
C GLU A 236 5.09 2.38 12.43
N ALA A 237 4.46 1.30 11.92
CA ALA A 237 3.70 1.34 10.69
C ALA A 237 2.43 2.19 10.85
N ALA A 238 1.71 2.05 11.95
CA ALA A 238 0.51 2.84 12.25
C ALA A 238 0.81 4.37 12.28
N ALA A 239 1.97 4.76 12.81
CA ALA A 239 2.40 6.17 12.81
C ALA A 239 2.64 6.69 11.38
N VAL A 240 3.24 5.87 10.51
CA VAL A 240 3.43 6.22 9.09
C VAL A 240 2.09 6.30 8.36
N GLU A 241 1.19 5.35 8.58
CA GLU A 241 -0.15 5.34 8.00
C GLU A 241 -0.93 6.61 8.37
N ALA A 242 -0.92 6.97 9.66
CA ALA A 242 -1.55 8.21 10.15
C ALA A 242 -0.93 9.46 9.50
N LYS A 243 0.40 9.52 9.35
CA LYS A 243 1.11 10.61 8.67
C LYS A 243 0.62 10.80 7.22
N PHE A 244 0.37 9.72 6.50
CA PHE A 244 -0.16 9.75 5.13
C PHE A 244 -1.69 9.85 5.05
N GLY A 245 -2.37 10.10 6.18
CA GLY A 245 -3.80 10.39 6.23
C GLY A 245 -4.72 9.17 6.14
N TYR A 246 -4.19 7.95 6.30
CA TYR A 246 -5.00 6.75 6.42
C TYR A 246 -5.80 6.74 7.73
N GLY A 247 -6.99 6.15 7.67
CA GLY A 247 -7.75 5.79 8.86
C GLY A 247 -7.29 4.46 9.45
N THR A 248 -7.59 4.27 10.74
CA THR A 248 -7.36 2.99 11.41
C THR A 248 -8.43 1.96 11.00
N PRO A 249 -8.16 0.65 11.10
CA PRO A 249 -9.16 -0.40 10.82
C PRO A 249 -10.49 -0.25 11.57
N GLU A 250 -10.47 0.40 12.73
CA GLU A 250 -11.64 0.66 13.61
C GLU A 250 -12.36 1.97 13.27
N SER A 251 -11.78 2.83 12.45
CA SER A 251 -12.42 4.09 12.02
C SER A 251 -13.41 3.79 10.90
N ASN A 252 -14.68 3.62 11.26
CA ASN A 252 -15.82 3.61 10.33
C ASN A 252 -16.35 5.00 10.13
#